data_d2ea7a5c35c4068aede16fdd8e35a3f8
#
_entry.id   d2ea7a5c35c4068aede16fdd8e35a3f8
#
_cell.length_a   1.000
_cell.length_b   1.000
_cell.length_c   1.000
_cell.angle_alpha   90.00
_cell.angle_beta   90.00
_cell.angle_gamma   90.00
#
_symmetry.space_group_name_H-M   'P 1'
#
loop_
_entity.id
_entity.type
_entity.pdbx_description
1 polymer ?
#
loop_
_entity_poly.entity_id
_entity_poly.type
_entity_poly.pdbx_seq_one_letter_code
_entity_poly.pdbx_strand_id
1 'polypeptide(L)'
;MNNVLGNNRGFTLLNAIFILVVLAVLGTYMVSMFGVESRTPVMVLQGARAYHAAESGLEWGFARAAAGSCTSASFSVPGTGFSVDVACSTESVSEASGVYNVYHISAFAHTGSYGSDTYVARRVEGKVTGP
;
A
#
# COMPACT_ATOMS: atom_id res chain seq x y z
N MET A 1 16.42 57.22 -49.77
CA MET A 1 16.68 56.16 -48.80
C MET A 1 15.65 56.31 -47.66
N ASN A 2 14.56 55.56 -47.75
CA ASN A 2 13.49 55.66 -46.73
C ASN A 2 13.71 54.55 -45.74
N ASN A 3 14.16 54.91 -44.55
CA ASN A 3 14.18 54.04 -43.41
C ASN A 3 12.76 53.79 -42.90
N VAL A 4 12.16 52.72 -43.35
CA VAL A 4 10.96 52.15 -42.74
C VAL A 4 11.40 51.45 -41.47
N LEU A 5 11.58 52.22 -40.40
CA LEU A 5 11.66 51.66 -39.04
C LEU A 5 10.29 51.14 -38.66
N GLY A 6 10.00 49.90 -39.01
CA GLY A 6 8.80 49.20 -38.60
C GLY A 6 8.64 49.30 -37.08
N ASN A 7 7.52 49.80 -36.63
CA ASN A 7 7.13 49.97 -35.24
C ASN A 7 6.83 48.57 -34.62
N ASN A 8 7.89 47.79 -34.31
CA ASN A 8 7.79 46.44 -33.74
C ASN A 8 7.56 46.39 -32.25
N ARG A 9 7.34 47.59 -31.63
CA ARG A 9 7.21 47.70 -30.17
C ARG A 9 5.93 47.09 -29.62
N GLY A 10 4.85 47.03 -30.40
CA GLY A 10 3.59 46.44 -29.97
C GLY A 10 3.56 44.90 -30.03
N PHE A 11 4.28 44.33 -30.99
CA PHE A 11 4.31 42.85 -31.20
C PHE A 11 5.13 42.13 -30.11
N THR A 12 6.22 42.72 -29.66
CA THR A 12 7.06 42.16 -28.59
C THR A 12 6.35 42.12 -27.22
N LEU A 13 5.53 43.09 -26.91
CA LEU A 13 4.76 43.12 -25.65
C LEU A 13 3.69 42.01 -25.65
N LEU A 14 2.94 41.86 -26.73
CA LEU A 14 1.93 40.83 -26.86
C LEU A 14 2.56 39.43 -26.77
N ASN A 15 3.70 39.22 -27.42
CA ASN A 15 4.43 37.95 -27.37
C ASN A 15 4.98 37.66 -25.96
N ALA A 16 5.49 38.66 -25.26
CA ALA A 16 5.96 38.52 -23.89
C ALA A 16 4.83 38.13 -22.93
N ILE A 17 3.65 38.72 -23.05
CA ILE A 17 2.48 38.36 -22.22
C ILE A 17 2.04 36.93 -22.54
N PHE A 18 2.00 36.53 -23.81
CA PHE A 18 1.67 35.18 -24.21
C PHE A 18 2.62 34.13 -23.58
N ILE A 19 3.93 34.38 -23.65
CA ILE A 19 4.94 33.48 -23.06
C ILE A 19 4.75 33.39 -21.55
N LEU A 20 4.51 34.51 -20.86
CA LEU A 20 4.27 34.51 -19.41
C LEU A 20 3.04 33.70 -19.03
N VAL A 21 1.94 33.83 -19.77
CA VAL A 21 0.71 33.05 -19.52
C VAL A 21 0.95 31.56 -19.73
N VAL A 22 1.64 31.17 -20.82
CA VAL A 22 1.98 29.77 -21.09
C VAL A 22 2.87 29.18 -20.01
N LEU A 23 3.90 29.93 -19.57
CA LEU A 23 4.80 29.49 -18.50
C LEU A 23 4.06 29.36 -17.15
N ALA A 24 3.13 30.27 -16.84
CA ALA A 24 2.33 30.20 -15.63
C ALA A 24 1.43 28.96 -15.61
N VAL A 25 0.76 28.65 -16.74
CA VAL A 25 -0.07 27.45 -16.86
C VAL A 25 0.76 26.17 -16.77
N LEU A 26 1.91 26.10 -17.42
CA LEU A 26 2.81 24.96 -17.34
C LEU A 26 3.36 24.79 -15.91
N GLY A 27 3.71 25.88 -15.24
CA GLY A 27 4.19 25.88 -13.85
C GLY A 27 3.14 25.31 -12.88
N THR A 28 1.89 25.76 -12.99
CA THR A 28 0.80 25.23 -12.15
C THR A 28 0.53 23.76 -12.40
N TYR A 29 0.64 23.29 -13.65
CA TYR A 29 0.48 21.89 -13.99
C TYR A 29 1.59 21.02 -13.39
N MET A 30 2.85 21.47 -13.45
CA MET A 30 3.97 20.77 -12.83
C MET A 30 3.81 20.64 -11.31
N VAL A 31 3.43 21.71 -10.63
CA VAL A 31 3.22 21.68 -9.16
C VAL A 31 2.13 20.68 -8.77
N SER A 32 1.05 20.57 -9.54
CA SER A 32 -0.01 19.61 -9.26
C SER A 32 0.46 18.14 -9.43
N MET A 33 1.33 17.86 -10.38
CA MET A 33 1.91 16.52 -10.56
C MET A 33 2.84 16.12 -9.39
N PHE A 34 3.69 17.03 -8.92
CA PHE A 34 4.58 16.76 -7.76
C PHE A 34 3.81 16.43 -6.48
N GLY A 35 2.62 16.99 -6.29
CA GLY A 35 1.76 16.69 -5.13
C GLY A 35 1.24 15.24 -5.12
N VAL A 36 1.01 14.65 -6.28
CA VAL A 36 0.55 13.26 -6.41
C VAL A 36 1.71 12.27 -6.23
N GLU A 37 2.87 12.56 -6.81
CA GLU A 37 4.06 11.70 -6.69
C GLU A 37 4.56 11.55 -5.25
N SER A 38 4.41 12.57 -4.42
CA SER A 38 4.87 12.53 -3.02
C SER A 38 4.02 11.64 -2.11
N ARG A 39 2.78 11.37 -2.45
CA ARG A 39 1.87 10.50 -1.66
C ARG A 39 2.02 9.02 -1.98
N THR A 40 2.33 8.70 -3.22
CA THR A 40 2.44 7.31 -3.69
C THR A 40 3.52 6.50 -2.94
N PRO A 41 4.76 6.97 -2.74
CA PRO A 41 5.78 6.19 -2.04
C PRO A 41 5.46 5.96 -0.56
N VAL A 42 4.76 6.88 0.09
CA VAL A 42 4.33 6.70 1.50
C VAL A 42 3.30 5.58 1.61
N MET A 43 2.34 5.50 0.70
CA MET A 43 1.34 4.43 0.68
C MET A 43 1.95 3.07 0.38
N VAL A 44 2.91 3.01 -0.55
CA VAL A 44 3.65 1.78 -0.86
C VAL A 44 4.43 1.29 0.36
N LEU A 45 5.12 2.20 1.06
CA LEU A 45 5.86 1.85 2.27
C LEU A 45 4.94 1.35 3.39
N GLN A 46 3.80 1.99 3.59
CA GLN A 46 2.80 1.55 4.58
C GLN A 46 2.22 0.18 4.19
N GLY A 47 1.97 -0.05 2.90
CA GLY A 47 1.53 -1.35 2.39
C GLY A 47 2.56 -2.46 2.64
N ALA A 48 3.85 -2.18 2.46
CA ALA A 48 4.94 -3.13 2.76
C ALA A 48 5.02 -3.43 4.26
N ARG A 49 4.89 -2.43 5.12
CA ARG A 49 4.85 -2.62 6.58
C ARG A 49 3.65 -3.46 7.02
N ALA A 50 2.48 -3.22 6.44
CA ALA A 50 1.28 -4.02 6.70
C ALA A 50 1.47 -5.48 6.27
N TYR A 51 2.14 -5.71 5.14
CA TYR A 51 2.46 -7.05 4.66
C TYR A 51 3.37 -7.79 5.66
N HIS A 52 4.46 -7.18 6.11
CA HIS A 52 5.36 -7.79 7.10
C HIS A 52 4.68 -8.01 8.47
N ALA A 53 3.77 -7.13 8.87
CA ALA A 53 2.97 -7.35 10.06
C ALA A 53 2.04 -8.56 9.90
N ALA A 54 1.39 -8.73 8.74
CA ALA A 54 0.56 -9.90 8.45
C ALA A 54 1.39 -11.18 8.38
N GLU A 55 2.58 -11.14 7.78
CA GLU A 55 3.53 -12.25 7.70
C GLU A 55 3.95 -12.73 9.11
N SER A 56 4.24 -11.81 10.03
CA SER A 56 4.53 -12.16 11.43
C SER A 56 3.36 -12.87 12.12
N GLY A 57 2.13 -12.48 11.82
CA GLY A 57 0.93 -13.17 12.27
C GLY A 57 0.78 -14.57 11.69
N LEU A 58 1.10 -14.73 10.41
CA LEU A 58 1.08 -16.02 9.73
C LEU A 58 2.11 -16.99 10.32
N GLU A 59 3.34 -16.52 10.60
CA GLU A 59 4.39 -17.32 11.25
C GLU A 59 3.98 -17.76 12.66
N TRP A 60 3.36 -16.85 13.42
CA TRP A 60 2.81 -17.22 14.73
C TRP A 60 1.75 -18.32 14.60
N GLY A 61 0.85 -18.22 13.62
CA GLY A 61 -0.16 -19.23 13.32
C GLY A 61 0.46 -20.59 12.95
N PHE A 62 1.49 -20.58 12.10
CA PHE A 62 2.22 -21.79 11.71
C PHE A 62 2.92 -22.46 12.91
N ALA A 63 3.52 -21.69 13.78
CA ALA A 63 4.14 -22.22 15.01
C ALA A 63 3.11 -22.91 15.92
N ARG A 64 1.89 -22.38 16.01
CA ARG A 64 0.77 -23.01 16.75
C ARG A 64 0.26 -24.28 16.06
N ALA A 65 0.09 -24.24 14.74
CA ALA A 65 -0.34 -25.38 13.96
C ALA A 65 0.68 -26.54 14.01
N ALA A 66 1.98 -26.23 13.96
CA ALA A 66 3.04 -27.23 14.12
C ALA A 66 3.00 -27.91 15.51
N ALA A 67 2.50 -27.21 16.54
CA ALA A 67 2.25 -27.79 17.87
C ALA A 67 0.88 -28.49 17.98
N GLY A 68 0.16 -28.68 16.87
CA GLY A 68 -1.16 -29.33 16.83
C GLY A 68 -2.31 -28.44 17.35
N SER A 69 -2.11 -27.12 17.43
CA SER A 69 -3.09 -26.18 17.98
C SER A 69 -3.58 -25.20 16.92
N CYS A 70 -4.88 -25.24 16.63
CA CYS A 70 -5.55 -24.26 15.77
C CYS A 70 -6.17 -23.17 16.62
N THR A 71 -5.44 -22.08 16.83
CA THR A 71 -5.84 -20.99 17.71
C THR A 71 -5.94 -19.69 16.92
N SER A 72 -7.07 -19.01 17.03
CA SER A 72 -7.24 -17.65 16.52
C SER A 72 -6.85 -16.65 17.59
N ALA A 73 -6.18 -15.56 17.23
CA ALA A 73 -5.75 -14.52 18.15
C ALA A 73 -5.67 -13.16 17.46
N SER A 74 -5.78 -12.10 18.25
CA SER A 74 -5.55 -10.73 17.83
C SER A 74 -4.48 -10.10 18.71
N PHE A 75 -3.50 -9.45 18.10
CA PHE A 75 -2.42 -8.78 18.81
C PHE A 75 -1.91 -7.57 18.03
N SER A 76 -1.25 -6.66 18.73
CA SER A 76 -0.59 -5.51 18.10
C SER A 76 0.90 -5.79 17.93
N VAL A 77 1.45 -5.43 16.79
CA VAL A 77 2.90 -5.53 16.54
C VAL A 77 3.58 -4.29 17.12
N PRO A 78 4.42 -4.45 18.16
CA PRO A 78 5.04 -3.31 18.85
C PRO A 78 5.83 -2.41 17.91
N GLY A 79 5.69 -1.09 18.06
CA GLY A 79 6.44 -0.10 17.29
C GLY A 79 5.98 0.13 15.87
N THR A 80 4.97 -0.60 15.38
CA THR A 80 4.51 -0.48 13.98
C THR A 80 3.14 0.21 13.85
N GLY A 81 2.32 0.19 14.91
CA GLY A 81 0.94 0.69 14.91
C GLY A 81 -0.04 -0.22 14.17
N PHE A 82 0.37 -1.43 13.77
CA PHE A 82 -0.51 -2.41 13.14
C PHE A 82 -1.09 -3.38 14.17
N SER A 83 -2.39 -3.66 14.02
CA SER A 83 -3.08 -4.77 14.68
C SER A 83 -3.17 -5.93 13.70
N VAL A 84 -2.94 -7.14 14.19
CA VAL A 84 -2.96 -8.37 13.41
C VAL A 84 -4.00 -9.32 13.98
N ASP A 85 -4.94 -9.72 13.15
CA ASP A 85 -5.94 -10.73 13.46
C ASP A 85 -5.56 -12.03 12.75
N VAL A 86 -5.30 -13.07 13.52
CA VAL A 86 -4.98 -14.40 13.01
C VAL A 86 -6.19 -15.30 13.19
N ALA A 87 -6.66 -15.88 12.10
CA ALA A 87 -7.71 -16.88 12.09
C ALA A 87 -7.13 -18.23 11.67
N CYS A 88 -7.52 -19.29 12.36
CA CYS A 88 -7.15 -20.66 12.04
C CYS A 88 -8.41 -21.52 11.84
N SER A 89 -8.38 -22.37 10.82
CA SER A 89 -9.34 -23.46 10.63
C SER A 89 -8.60 -24.75 10.31
N THR A 90 -9.17 -25.88 10.73
CA THR A 90 -8.59 -27.21 10.56
C THR A 90 -9.50 -28.07 9.70
N GLU A 91 -8.92 -28.77 8.74
CA GLU A 91 -9.59 -29.77 7.93
C GLU A 91 -8.83 -31.10 8.05
N SER A 92 -9.54 -32.18 8.39
CA SER A 92 -8.95 -33.52 8.44
C SER A 92 -9.06 -34.19 7.08
N VAL A 93 -7.92 -34.59 6.56
CA VAL A 93 -7.82 -35.29 5.29
C VAL A 93 -7.45 -36.78 5.53
N SER A 94 -8.21 -37.67 4.93
CA SER A 94 -7.97 -39.11 4.99
C SER A 94 -7.48 -39.60 3.63
N GLU A 95 -6.27 -40.12 3.61
CA GLU A 95 -5.65 -40.73 2.43
C GLU A 95 -5.25 -42.17 2.73
N ALA A 96 -4.85 -42.91 1.69
CA ALA A 96 -4.42 -44.28 1.84
C ALA A 96 -3.21 -44.50 2.79
N SER A 97 -2.43 -43.45 2.99
CA SER A 97 -1.27 -43.41 3.89
C SER A 97 -1.60 -43.05 5.34
N GLY A 98 -2.82 -42.58 5.63
CA GLY A 98 -3.25 -42.19 6.98
C GLY A 98 -4.14 -40.97 6.99
N VAL A 99 -4.47 -40.52 8.19
CA VAL A 99 -5.23 -39.30 8.44
C VAL A 99 -4.27 -38.22 8.93
N TYR A 100 -4.36 -37.04 8.34
CA TYR A 100 -3.60 -35.86 8.78
C TYR A 100 -4.49 -34.60 8.75
N ASN A 101 -4.08 -33.60 9.50
CA ASN A 101 -4.79 -32.33 9.55
C ASN A 101 -4.14 -31.29 8.65
N VAL A 102 -4.97 -30.54 7.93
CA VAL A 102 -4.55 -29.37 7.15
C VAL A 102 -5.06 -28.12 7.89
N TYR A 103 -4.13 -27.30 8.29
CA TYR A 103 -4.43 -26.03 8.96
C TYR A 103 -4.41 -24.91 7.92
N HIS A 104 -5.52 -24.19 7.83
CA HIS A 104 -5.64 -22.96 7.06
C HIS A 104 -5.47 -21.77 7.99
N ILE A 105 -4.48 -20.95 7.75
CA ILE A 105 -4.17 -19.79 8.57
C ILE A 105 -4.29 -18.55 7.72
N SER A 106 -5.04 -17.57 8.20
CA SER A 106 -5.21 -16.26 7.59
C SER A 106 -4.79 -15.20 8.60
N ALA A 107 -3.84 -14.37 8.25
CA ALA A 107 -3.39 -13.24 9.05
C ALA A 107 -3.77 -11.92 8.37
N PHE A 108 -4.51 -11.09 9.06
CA PHE A 108 -5.01 -9.80 8.58
C PHE A 108 -4.40 -8.67 9.42
N ALA A 109 -3.47 -7.93 8.83
CA ALA A 109 -2.88 -6.76 9.46
C ALA A 109 -3.58 -5.49 9.00
N HIS A 110 -3.92 -4.62 9.93
CA HIS A 110 -4.57 -3.35 9.63
C HIS A 110 -4.13 -2.24 10.58
N THR A 111 -4.24 -1.00 10.11
CA THR A 111 -4.07 0.21 10.91
C THR A 111 -5.04 1.29 10.43
N GLY A 112 -5.39 2.21 11.32
CA GLY A 112 -6.40 3.24 11.03
C GLY A 112 -7.83 2.71 11.09
N SER A 113 -8.79 3.60 10.83
CA SER A 113 -10.22 3.25 10.77
C SER A 113 -10.64 2.99 9.33
N TYR A 114 -11.43 1.95 9.11
CA TYR A 114 -11.97 1.65 7.78
C TYR A 114 -12.71 2.86 7.20
N GLY A 115 -12.38 3.22 5.96
CA GLY A 115 -12.93 4.39 5.27
C GLY A 115 -12.16 5.69 5.48
N SER A 116 -11.09 5.71 6.33
CA SER A 116 -10.19 6.86 6.44
C SER A 116 -9.08 6.80 5.38
N ASP A 117 -8.51 7.94 5.04
CA ASP A 117 -7.36 8.07 4.13
C ASP A 117 -6.06 7.46 4.69
N THR A 118 -6.03 7.21 6.00
CA THR A 118 -4.92 6.56 6.72
C THR A 118 -5.10 5.06 6.89
N TYR A 119 -6.23 4.49 6.44
CA TYR A 119 -6.48 3.06 6.56
C TYR A 119 -5.59 2.26 5.61
N VAL A 120 -4.80 1.37 6.18
CA VAL A 120 -3.97 0.43 5.43
C VAL A 120 -4.19 -0.97 5.98
N ALA A 121 -4.45 -1.93 5.10
CA ALA A 121 -4.64 -3.32 5.47
C ALA A 121 -4.00 -4.26 4.45
N ARG A 122 -3.54 -5.42 4.94
CA ARG A 122 -3.06 -6.54 4.12
C ARG A 122 -3.47 -7.86 4.76
N ARG A 123 -3.78 -8.82 3.92
CA ARG A 123 -4.07 -10.19 4.33
C ARG A 123 -3.09 -11.13 3.67
N VAL A 124 -2.59 -12.07 4.44
CA VAL A 124 -1.74 -13.17 3.98
C VAL A 124 -2.35 -14.46 4.47
N GLU A 125 -2.36 -15.46 3.62
CA GLU A 125 -2.95 -16.76 3.93
C GLU A 125 -1.96 -17.86 3.60
N GLY A 126 -1.99 -18.91 4.38
CA GLY A 126 -1.15 -20.07 4.18
C GLY A 126 -1.80 -21.34 4.69
N LYS A 127 -1.28 -22.46 4.24
CA LYS A 127 -1.70 -23.80 4.66
C LYS A 127 -0.50 -24.58 5.12
N VAL A 128 -0.67 -25.34 6.16
CA VAL A 128 0.33 -26.27 6.69
C VAL A 128 -0.32 -27.56 7.12
N THR A 129 0.35 -28.67 6.89
CA THR A 129 -0.05 -29.97 7.41
C THR A 129 0.63 -30.19 8.76
N GLY A 130 -0.09 -30.77 9.69
CA GLY A 130 0.42 -31.08 11.02
C GLY A 130 -0.29 -32.27 11.67
N PRO A 131 0.20 -32.65 12.84
CA PRO A 131 -0.38 -33.77 13.60
C PRO A 131 -1.81 -33.51 14.03
#